data_9a2212f559260580687758fe9c9e05f6
#
_entry.id   9a2212f559260580687758fe9c9e05f6
#
_cell.length_a   1.000
_cell.length_b   1.000
_cell.length_c   1.000
_cell.angle_alpha   90.00
_cell.angle_beta   90.00
_cell.angle_gamma   90.00
#
_symmetry.space_group_name_H-M   'P 1'
#
loop_
_entity.id
_entity.type
_entity.pdbx_description
1 polymer ?
#
loop_
_entity_poly.entity_id
_entity_poly.type
_entity_poly.pdbx_seq_one_letter_code
_entity_poly.pdbx_strand_id
1 'polypeptide(L)'
;VKDVLLLDVTPLSLAIETAGGVATAMIPRNTTIPKKAQQTFSTYSDNQPSVEINVLQGERPMARDNKSLGTFRLDGIPLAARGVPQIEVTFDIDANGILHVSAKDKGTGKEQKISITGSSGLTEEEIDRAKREAEEHAETDKKAKDMVETRNVAENMVYQTEKQLSELGDKIPDDKKQPVEAAIAGVKEVMTGDDLDEIKAKTEVLQTAVQSIAELLYQDAGGAEGMDPTAAAAAAAAAAQGADTAADAAEGEESNEPKQAKGKVVDADFEVVDDQK
;
A
#
# COMPACT_ATOMS: atom_id res chain seq x y z
N VAL A 1 18.04 -42.72 6.21
CA VAL A 1 18.63 -41.47 5.69
C VAL A 1 17.55 -40.42 5.81
N LYS A 2 17.70 -39.42 6.70
CA LYS A 2 16.80 -38.28 6.72
C LYS A 2 17.19 -37.41 5.54
N ASP A 3 16.30 -37.28 4.57
CA ASP A 3 16.47 -36.36 3.46
C ASP A 3 16.51 -34.95 4.06
N VAL A 4 17.68 -34.33 4.01
CA VAL A 4 17.84 -32.91 4.39
C VAL A 4 17.46 -32.10 3.17
N LEU A 5 16.29 -31.46 3.22
CA LEU A 5 15.88 -30.51 2.20
C LEU A 5 16.58 -29.17 2.47
N LEU A 6 17.50 -28.80 1.59
CA LEU A 6 18.13 -27.47 1.63
C LEU A 6 17.18 -26.49 0.90
N LEU A 7 16.64 -25.55 1.65
CA LEU A 7 15.83 -24.47 1.10
C LEU A 7 16.67 -23.17 1.15
N ASP A 8 16.81 -22.54 0.00
CA ASP A 8 17.42 -21.21 -0.08
C ASP A 8 16.41 -20.13 0.28
N VAL A 9 16.80 -19.16 1.10
CA VAL A 9 15.91 -18.12 1.62
C VAL A 9 16.56 -16.74 1.53
N THR A 10 15.72 -15.70 1.48
CA THR A 10 16.18 -14.30 1.55
C THR A 10 16.78 -14.01 2.92
N PRO A 11 18.03 -13.54 3.03
CA PRO A 11 18.68 -13.29 4.33
C PRO A 11 18.13 -12.04 5.03
N LEU A 12 17.70 -11.04 4.26
CA LEU A 12 17.10 -9.79 4.70
C LEU A 12 15.88 -9.47 3.85
N SER A 13 14.99 -8.63 4.39
CA SER A 13 13.81 -8.13 3.68
C SER A 13 14.22 -7.27 2.48
N LEU A 14 13.46 -7.39 1.40
CA LEU A 14 13.56 -6.55 0.20
C LEU A 14 12.38 -5.58 0.19
N ALA A 15 12.68 -4.32 -0.03
CA ALA A 15 11.72 -3.23 0.07
C ALA A 15 11.89 -2.21 -1.05
N ILE A 16 10.93 -1.30 -1.18
CA ILE A 16 11.08 -0.08 -1.96
C ILE A 16 10.89 1.14 -1.07
N GLU A 17 11.49 2.24 -1.47
CA GLU A 17 11.24 3.53 -0.84
C GLU A 17 9.90 4.08 -1.30
N THR A 18 9.09 4.50 -0.32
CA THR A 18 7.78 5.13 -0.54
C THR A 18 7.74 6.53 0.06
N ALA A 19 6.57 7.19 -0.03
CA ALA A 19 6.37 8.57 0.42
C ALA A 19 6.89 8.81 1.84
N GLY A 20 7.68 9.89 2.01
CA GLY A 20 8.30 10.24 3.28
C GLY A 20 9.58 9.46 3.61
N GLY A 21 10.13 8.67 2.66
CA GLY A 21 11.35 7.88 2.86
C GLY A 21 11.12 6.62 3.70
N VAL A 22 9.92 6.06 3.69
CA VAL A 22 9.59 4.81 4.37
C VAL A 22 10.00 3.62 3.49
N ALA A 23 10.58 2.60 4.09
CA ALA A 23 10.86 1.32 3.43
C ALA A 23 9.63 0.42 3.50
N THR A 24 8.97 0.23 2.36
CA THR A 24 7.81 -0.66 2.24
C THR A 24 8.28 -2.04 1.79
N ALA A 25 8.10 -3.04 2.67
CA ALA A 25 8.56 -4.40 2.41
C ALA A 25 7.74 -5.05 1.29
N MET A 26 8.45 -5.63 0.30
CA MET A 26 7.89 -6.41 -0.79
C MET A 26 8.07 -7.91 -0.57
N ILE A 27 9.24 -8.33 -0.11
CA ILE A 27 9.56 -9.71 0.22
C ILE A 27 10.22 -9.72 1.61
N PRO A 28 9.57 -10.31 2.62
CA PRO A 28 10.13 -10.43 3.98
C PRO A 28 11.39 -11.30 4.02
N ARG A 29 12.25 -11.08 5.02
CA ARG A 29 13.37 -11.99 5.31
C ARG A 29 12.87 -13.42 5.56
N ASN A 30 13.76 -14.39 5.36
CA ASN A 30 13.45 -15.83 5.50
C ASN A 30 12.37 -16.35 4.54
N THR A 31 12.10 -15.63 3.45
CA THR A 31 11.22 -16.11 2.39
C THR A 31 11.96 -17.07 1.48
N THR A 32 11.41 -18.26 1.26
CA THR A 32 11.97 -19.27 0.36
C THR A 32 11.97 -18.78 -1.09
N ILE A 33 13.06 -19.00 -1.81
CA ILE A 33 13.19 -18.68 -3.22
C ILE A 33 13.08 -19.96 -4.10
N PRO A 34 12.58 -19.85 -5.35
CA PRO A 34 12.17 -18.62 -6.05
C PRO A 34 10.88 -18.00 -5.49
N LYS A 35 10.77 -16.67 -5.55
CA LYS A 35 9.61 -15.93 -5.03
C LYS A 35 9.27 -14.74 -5.89
N LYS A 36 7.98 -14.58 -6.19
CA LYS A 36 7.43 -13.39 -6.85
C LYS A 36 6.48 -12.67 -5.89
N ALA A 37 6.63 -11.34 -5.79
CA ALA A 37 5.74 -10.46 -5.04
C ALA A 37 5.37 -9.25 -5.91
N GLN A 38 4.17 -8.73 -5.73
CA GLN A 38 3.62 -7.67 -6.57
C GLN A 38 2.72 -6.78 -5.73
N GLN A 39 2.89 -5.46 -5.89
CA GLN A 39 2.08 -4.46 -5.19
C GLN A 39 1.85 -3.24 -6.08
N THR A 40 0.68 -2.61 -5.97
CA THR A 40 0.35 -1.40 -6.72
C THR A 40 0.58 -0.17 -5.85
N PHE A 41 1.30 0.79 -6.39
CA PHE A 41 1.58 2.10 -5.81
C PHE A 41 1.00 3.21 -6.66
N SER A 42 1.09 4.45 -6.20
CA SER A 42 0.62 5.61 -6.92
C SER A 42 1.60 6.78 -6.83
N THR A 43 1.28 7.87 -7.54
CA THR A 43 2.07 9.11 -7.47
C THR A 43 1.77 9.87 -6.17
N TYR A 44 2.78 10.51 -5.63
CA TYR A 44 2.70 11.34 -4.42
C TYR A 44 2.34 12.80 -4.71
N SER A 45 2.67 13.30 -5.92
CA SER A 45 2.41 14.68 -6.33
C SER A 45 1.49 14.73 -7.53
N ASP A 46 0.76 15.86 -7.66
CA ASP A 46 -0.06 16.14 -8.83
C ASP A 46 0.82 16.29 -10.07
N ASN A 47 0.30 15.82 -11.21
CA ASN A 47 0.96 15.92 -12.52
C ASN A 47 2.40 15.38 -12.52
N GLN A 48 2.66 14.34 -11.72
CA GLN A 48 3.97 13.71 -11.64
C GLN A 48 4.21 12.83 -12.90
N PRO A 49 5.17 13.20 -13.79
CA PRO A 49 5.35 12.51 -15.07
C PRO A 49 6.19 11.24 -14.96
N SER A 50 6.84 11.03 -13.82
CA SER A 50 7.73 9.88 -13.57
C SER A 50 7.76 9.50 -12.11
N VAL A 51 8.10 8.24 -11.83
CA VAL A 51 8.39 7.75 -10.48
C VAL A 51 9.76 7.12 -10.44
N GLU A 52 10.49 7.36 -9.36
CA GLU A 52 11.77 6.73 -9.07
C GLU A 52 11.52 5.57 -8.10
N ILE A 53 12.07 4.40 -8.45
CA ILE A 53 11.97 3.20 -7.64
C ILE A 53 13.36 2.92 -7.09
N ASN A 54 13.54 3.11 -5.78
CA ASN A 54 14.74 2.76 -5.05
C ASN A 54 14.52 1.41 -4.36
N VAL A 55 15.28 0.41 -4.79
CA VAL A 55 15.22 -0.96 -4.28
C VAL A 55 16.14 -1.09 -3.08
N LEU A 56 15.61 -1.54 -1.97
CA LEU A 56 16.26 -1.56 -0.66
C LEU A 56 16.37 -2.98 -0.13
N GLN A 57 17.41 -3.21 0.67
CA GLN A 57 17.61 -4.44 1.44
C GLN A 57 17.93 -4.10 2.89
N GLY A 58 17.18 -4.65 3.83
CA GLY A 58 17.37 -4.44 5.27
C GLY A 58 16.08 -4.54 6.07
N GLU A 59 16.20 -4.30 7.36
CA GLU A 59 15.10 -4.47 8.34
C GLU A 59 14.67 -3.14 8.98
N ARG A 60 15.30 -2.02 8.60
CA ARG A 60 14.98 -0.71 9.17
C ARG A 60 13.73 -0.11 8.49
N PRO A 61 12.84 0.55 9.24
CA PRO A 61 11.63 1.16 8.68
C PRO A 61 11.88 2.34 7.73
N MET A 62 13.03 3.03 7.87
CA MET A 62 13.35 4.16 7.01
C MET A 62 14.30 3.75 5.88
N ALA A 63 14.04 4.23 4.67
CA ALA A 63 14.81 3.88 3.47
C ALA A 63 16.30 4.20 3.61
N ARG A 64 16.63 5.35 4.19
CA ARG A 64 18.01 5.83 4.40
C ARG A 64 18.86 4.92 5.28
N ASP A 65 18.22 4.11 6.13
CA ASP A 65 18.88 3.24 7.10
C ASP A 65 19.04 1.81 6.57
N ASN A 66 18.62 1.56 5.31
CA ASN A 66 18.76 0.30 4.61
C ASN A 66 19.77 0.41 3.47
N LYS A 67 20.24 -0.73 2.97
CA LYS A 67 21.14 -0.79 1.83
C LYS A 67 20.37 -0.59 0.52
N SER A 68 20.70 0.43 -0.28
CA SER A 68 20.18 0.55 -1.64
C SER A 68 20.87 -0.47 -2.56
N LEU A 69 20.08 -1.28 -3.23
CA LEU A 69 20.54 -2.28 -4.21
C LEU A 69 20.59 -1.72 -5.63
N GLY A 70 19.77 -0.71 -5.90
CA GLY A 70 19.71 -0.04 -7.19
C GLY A 70 18.48 0.86 -7.28
N THR A 71 18.57 1.82 -8.19
CA THR A 71 17.51 2.79 -8.45
C THR A 71 17.21 2.82 -9.93
N PHE A 72 15.94 2.89 -10.30
CA PHE A 72 15.52 3.10 -11.69
C PHE A 72 14.28 3.98 -11.75
N ARG A 73 14.02 4.56 -12.93
CA ARG A 73 12.92 5.50 -13.10
C ARG A 73 11.95 5.03 -14.19
N LEU A 74 10.66 5.07 -13.88
CA LEU A 74 9.58 4.89 -14.84
C LEU A 74 9.10 6.28 -15.29
N ASP A 75 9.30 6.59 -16.57
CA ASP A 75 8.93 7.86 -17.19
C ASP A 75 7.64 7.73 -18.01
N GLY A 76 6.99 8.88 -18.25
CA GLY A 76 5.84 9.00 -19.14
C GLY A 76 4.55 8.47 -18.52
N ILE A 77 4.39 8.68 -17.24
CA ILE A 77 3.14 8.54 -16.52
C ILE A 77 2.22 9.69 -16.96
N PRO A 78 0.93 9.45 -17.23
CA PRO A 78 -0.01 10.49 -17.57
C PRO A 78 -0.12 11.54 -16.46
N LEU A 79 -0.18 12.81 -16.84
CA LEU A 79 -0.39 13.90 -15.89
C LEU A 79 -1.80 13.77 -15.31
N ALA A 80 -1.87 13.51 -14.01
CA ALA A 80 -3.10 13.32 -13.28
C ALA A 80 -2.93 13.80 -11.83
N ALA A 81 -4.03 13.91 -11.11
CA ALA A 81 -4.00 14.16 -9.67
C ALA A 81 -3.23 13.03 -8.96
N ARG A 82 -2.53 13.36 -7.87
CA ARG A 82 -1.84 12.36 -7.05
C ARG A 82 -2.81 11.26 -6.60
N GLY A 83 -2.32 10.03 -6.51
CA GLY A 83 -3.13 8.88 -6.15
C GLY A 83 -3.93 8.26 -7.30
N VAL A 84 -4.05 8.91 -8.47
CA VAL A 84 -4.79 8.40 -9.63
C VAL A 84 -3.97 7.41 -10.48
N PRO A 85 -2.71 7.70 -10.86
CA PRO A 85 -1.91 6.73 -11.59
C PRO A 85 -1.66 5.47 -10.77
N GLN A 86 -1.73 4.30 -11.43
CA GLN A 86 -1.49 3.01 -10.79
C GLN A 86 -0.21 2.38 -11.33
N ILE A 87 0.80 2.30 -10.48
CA ILE A 87 2.10 1.76 -10.80
C ILE A 87 2.26 0.42 -10.10
N GLU A 88 2.28 -0.66 -10.88
CA GLU A 88 2.48 -2.00 -10.39
C GLU A 88 3.98 -2.29 -10.31
N VAL A 89 4.47 -2.53 -9.10
CA VAL A 89 5.85 -2.94 -8.84
C VAL A 89 5.89 -4.43 -8.58
N THR A 90 6.72 -5.14 -9.32
CA THR A 90 6.92 -6.58 -9.20
C THR A 90 8.35 -6.88 -8.81
N PHE A 91 8.53 -7.67 -7.76
CA PHE A 91 9.79 -8.29 -7.35
C PHE A 91 9.74 -9.77 -7.71
N ASP A 92 10.73 -10.24 -8.45
CA ASP A 92 10.84 -11.63 -8.88
C ASP A 92 12.25 -12.14 -8.63
N ILE A 93 12.41 -13.02 -7.63
CA ILE A 93 13.68 -13.66 -7.30
C ILE A 93 13.67 -15.05 -7.93
N ASP A 94 14.62 -15.30 -8.81
CA ASP A 94 14.78 -16.60 -9.44
C ASP A 94 15.45 -17.63 -8.52
N ALA A 95 15.55 -18.88 -8.99
CA ALA A 95 16.21 -19.97 -8.27
C ALA A 95 17.72 -19.76 -8.06
N ASN A 96 18.35 -18.82 -8.77
CA ASN A 96 19.76 -18.46 -8.62
C ASN A 96 19.97 -17.28 -7.68
N GLY A 97 18.88 -16.74 -7.08
CA GLY A 97 18.93 -15.58 -6.21
C GLY A 97 19.05 -14.24 -6.94
N ILE A 98 18.82 -14.22 -8.26
CA ILE A 98 18.80 -12.96 -9.03
C ILE A 98 17.45 -12.29 -8.83
N LEU A 99 17.48 -11.03 -8.37
CA LEU A 99 16.30 -10.20 -8.19
C LEU A 99 16.01 -9.38 -9.45
N HIS A 100 14.86 -9.62 -10.06
CA HIS A 100 14.30 -8.80 -11.13
C HIS A 100 13.22 -7.89 -10.54
N VAL A 101 13.39 -6.59 -10.70
CA VAL A 101 12.38 -5.61 -10.27
C VAL A 101 11.84 -4.90 -11.50
N SER A 102 10.52 -4.88 -11.64
CA SER A 102 9.86 -4.11 -12.70
C SER A 102 8.82 -3.17 -12.11
N ALA A 103 8.64 -2.02 -12.77
CA ALA A 103 7.59 -1.07 -12.49
C ALA A 103 6.81 -0.83 -13.77
N LYS A 104 5.48 -0.98 -13.71
CA LYS A 104 4.58 -0.84 -14.86
C LYS A 104 3.44 0.11 -14.52
N ASP A 105 3.27 1.13 -15.33
CA ASP A 105 2.05 1.94 -15.30
C ASP A 105 0.89 1.19 -15.94
N LYS A 106 -0.15 0.91 -15.15
CA LYS A 106 -1.33 0.16 -15.63
C LYS A 106 -2.15 0.94 -16.66
N GLY A 107 -2.08 2.27 -16.62
CA GLY A 107 -2.83 3.13 -17.55
C GLY A 107 -2.24 3.13 -18.95
N THR A 108 -0.92 3.28 -19.08
CA THR A 108 -0.21 3.37 -20.38
C THR A 108 0.42 2.07 -20.83
N GLY A 109 0.58 1.11 -19.91
CA GLY A 109 1.32 -0.13 -20.16
C GLY A 109 2.85 0.05 -20.21
N LYS A 110 3.39 1.24 -20.00
CA LYS A 110 4.83 1.50 -19.94
C LYS A 110 5.44 0.74 -18.79
N GLU A 111 6.59 0.14 -19.05
CA GLU A 111 7.32 -0.68 -18.07
C GLU A 111 8.81 -0.34 -18.10
N GLN A 112 9.42 -0.35 -16.93
CA GLN A 112 10.87 -0.32 -16.73
C GLN A 112 11.27 -1.42 -15.78
N LYS A 113 12.48 -1.95 -15.96
CA LYS A 113 13.00 -3.05 -15.14
C LYS A 113 14.49 -2.91 -14.88
N ILE A 114 14.90 -3.45 -13.75
CA ILE A 114 16.28 -3.62 -13.34
C ILE A 114 16.49 -5.07 -12.91
N SER A 115 17.69 -5.59 -13.19
CA SER A 115 18.11 -6.90 -12.67
C SER A 115 19.28 -6.70 -11.72
N ILE A 116 19.13 -7.18 -10.51
CA ILE A 116 20.10 -7.07 -9.44
C ILE A 116 20.64 -8.48 -9.17
N THR A 117 21.89 -8.71 -9.54
CA THR A 117 22.56 -9.99 -9.28
C THR A 117 22.95 -10.09 -7.81
N GLY A 118 22.73 -11.25 -7.20
CA GLY A 118 22.99 -11.51 -5.78
C GLY A 118 24.45 -11.35 -5.31
N SER A 119 25.37 -11.01 -6.23
CA SER A 119 26.76 -10.69 -5.91
C SER A 119 26.99 -9.34 -5.25
N SER A 120 25.95 -8.53 -5.03
CA SER A 120 25.99 -7.45 -4.03
C SER A 120 26.01 -8.01 -2.60
N GLY A 121 26.43 -9.27 -2.46
CA GLY A 121 26.38 -10.10 -1.29
C GLY A 121 26.85 -9.38 -0.04
N LEU A 122 25.89 -9.14 0.85
CA LEU A 122 26.22 -8.89 2.24
C LEU A 122 26.94 -10.12 2.80
N THR A 123 28.04 -9.92 3.47
CA THR A 123 28.68 -10.98 4.26
C THR A 123 27.76 -11.41 5.40
N GLU A 124 27.95 -12.60 5.96
CA GLU A 124 27.19 -13.03 7.15
C GLU A 124 27.30 -12.01 8.29
N GLU A 125 28.48 -11.39 8.45
CA GLU A 125 28.70 -10.34 9.45
C GLU A 125 27.87 -9.08 9.18
N GLU A 126 27.70 -8.68 7.92
CA GLU A 126 26.87 -7.53 7.53
C GLU A 126 25.39 -7.82 7.72
N ILE A 127 24.94 -9.05 7.43
CA ILE A 127 23.58 -9.51 7.69
C ILE A 127 23.25 -9.46 9.18
N ASP A 128 24.14 -10.02 10.02
CA ASP A 128 23.95 -10.04 11.47
C ASP A 128 24.05 -8.65 12.09
N ARG A 129 24.87 -7.77 11.51
CA ARG A 129 24.92 -6.37 11.91
C ARG A 129 23.61 -5.66 11.58
N ALA A 130 23.08 -5.81 10.37
CA ALA A 130 21.81 -5.19 9.97
C ALA A 130 20.64 -5.63 10.85
N LYS A 131 20.60 -6.91 11.25
CA LYS A 131 19.59 -7.43 12.19
C LYS A 131 19.72 -6.80 13.57
N ARG A 132 20.93 -6.74 14.12
CA ARG A 132 21.19 -6.14 15.44
C ARG A 132 20.85 -4.65 15.46
N GLU A 133 21.29 -3.90 14.46
CA GLU A 133 20.97 -2.47 14.33
C GLU A 133 19.45 -2.22 14.26
N ALA A 134 18.72 -3.09 13.57
CA ALA A 134 17.26 -3.00 13.51
C ALA A 134 16.61 -3.28 14.88
N GLU A 135 17.13 -4.22 15.66
CA GLU A 135 16.65 -4.51 17.01
C GLU A 135 16.98 -3.38 18.00
N GLU A 136 18.22 -2.86 17.95
CA GLU A 136 18.69 -1.77 18.82
C GLU A 136 17.89 -0.47 18.60
N HIS A 137 17.50 -0.20 17.37
CA HIS A 137 16.78 1.03 16.99
C HIS A 137 15.27 0.86 16.85
N ALA A 138 14.72 -0.33 17.14
CA ALA A 138 13.32 -0.68 16.87
C ALA A 138 12.30 0.36 17.40
N GLU A 139 12.49 0.86 18.63
CA GLU A 139 11.57 1.84 19.22
C GLU A 139 11.69 3.24 18.59
N THR A 140 12.93 3.68 18.34
CA THR A 140 13.18 5.00 17.73
C THR A 140 12.70 5.03 16.28
N ASP A 141 12.95 3.95 15.57
CA ASP A 141 12.54 3.78 14.18
C ASP A 141 11.03 3.68 14.03
N LYS A 142 10.37 2.96 14.95
CA LYS A 142 8.92 2.91 14.98
C LYS A 142 8.32 4.30 15.15
N LYS A 143 8.83 5.09 16.09
CA LYS A 143 8.36 6.47 16.28
C LYS A 143 8.59 7.34 15.04
N ALA A 144 9.74 7.20 14.39
CA ALA A 144 10.05 7.93 13.16
C ALA A 144 9.10 7.54 12.01
N LYS A 145 8.84 6.25 11.85
CA LYS A 145 7.88 5.74 10.87
C LYS A 145 6.47 6.23 11.16
N ASP A 146 5.99 6.06 12.39
CA ASP A 146 4.65 6.49 12.81
C ASP A 146 4.45 7.99 12.57
N MET A 147 5.47 8.82 12.80
CA MET A 147 5.45 10.24 12.52
C MET A 147 5.27 10.53 11.03
N VAL A 148 6.07 9.88 10.18
CA VAL A 148 5.99 10.06 8.73
C VAL A 148 4.65 9.59 8.17
N GLU A 149 4.17 8.42 8.59
CA GLU A 149 2.88 7.89 8.17
C GLU A 149 1.72 8.79 8.61
N THR A 150 1.75 9.29 9.85
CA THR A 150 0.74 10.23 10.33
C THR A 150 0.73 11.54 9.53
N ARG A 151 1.92 12.09 9.22
CA ARG A 151 2.02 13.28 8.35
C ARG A 151 1.49 13.02 6.95
N ASN A 152 1.82 11.88 6.35
CA ASN A 152 1.33 11.51 5.01
C ASN A 152 -0.21 11.39 4.99
N VAL A 153 -0.80 10.78 6.02
CA VAL A 153 -2.27 10.69 6.15
C VAL A 153 -2.90 12.07 6.30
N ALA A 154 -2.35 12.92 7.19
CA ALA A 154 -2.83 14.27 7.41
C ALA A 154 -2.75 15.13 6.12
N GLU A 155 -1.63 15.05 5.39
CA GLU A 155 -1.43 15.76 4.13
C GLU A 155 -2.42 15.31 3.04
N ASN A 156 -2.63 14.00 2.93
CA ASN A 156 -3.62 13.46 2.00
C ASN A 156 -5.03 13.92 2.33
N MET A 157 -5.40 13.93 3.61
CA MET A 157 -6.71 14.40 4.04
C MET A 157 -6.91 15.89 3.76
N VAL A 158 -5.92 16.73 4.07
CA VAL A 158 -5.94 18.16 3.74
C VAL A 158 -6.14 18.36 2.23
N TYR A 159 -5.34 17.70 1.41
CA TYR A 159 -5.41 17.81 -0.04
C TYR A 159 -6.80 17.40 -0.59
N GLN A 160 -7.31 16.25 -0.17
CA GLN A 160 -8.62 15.78 -0.61
C GLN A 160 -9.73 16.74 -0.19
N THR A 161 -9.66 17.26 1.03
CA THR A 161 -10.65 18.21 1.55
C THR A 161 -10.60 19.55 0.81
N GLU A 162 -9.41 20.10 0.54
CA GLU A 162 -9.25 21.31 -0.25
C GLU A 162 -9.80 21.15 -1.67
N LYS A 163 -9.54 19.99 -2.29
CA LYS A 163 -10.08 19.66 -3.61
C LYS A 163 -11.60 19.59 -3.60
N GLN A 164 -12.18 18.89 -2.61
CA GLN A 164 -13.64 18.81 -2.44
C GLN A 164 -14.27 20.19 -2.20
N LEU A 165 -13.66 21.03 -1.36
CA LEU A 165 -14.11 22.39 -1.14
C LEU A 165 -14.08 23.24 -2.43
N SER A 166 -13.05 23.05 -3.26
CA SER A 166 -12.94 23.73 -4.56
C SER A 166 -14.00 23.27 -5.55
N GLU A 167 -14.30 21.97 -5.61
CA GLU A 167 -15.27 21.39 -6.53
C GLU A 167 -16.73 21.68 -6.11
N LEU A 168 -16.99 21.76 -4.82
CA LEU A 168 -18.33 21.90 -4.24
C LEU A 168 -18.59 23.29 -3.67
N GLY A 169 -17.66 24.24 -3.80
CA GLY A 169 -17.63 25.51 -3.10
C GLY A 169 -18.95 26.31 -3.10
N ASP A 170 -19.68 26.33 -4.22
CA ASP A 170 -20.94 27.03 -4.36
C ASP A 170 -22.15 26.26 -3.77
N LYS A 171 -21.97 24.98 -3.46
CA LYS A 171 -23.01 24.09 -2.91
C LYS A 171 -22.93 23.94 -1.39
N ILE A 172 -21.83 24.39 -0.78
CA ILE A 172 -21.62 24.30 0.67
C ILE A 172 -21.92 25.66 1.29
N PRO A 173 -22.86 25.75 2.25
CA PRO A 173 -23.11 26.97 2.99
C PRO A 173 -21.85 27.46 3.76
N ASP A 174 -21.67 28.78 3.80
CA ASP A 174 -20.47 29.39 4.42
C ASP A 174 -20.29 29.01 5.90
N ASP A 175 -21.38 28.83 6.64
CA ASP A 175 -21.37 28.39 8.05
C ASP A 175 -20.81 26.97 8.22
N LYS A 176 -20.84 26.13 7.20
CA LYS A 176 -20.26 24.80 7.17
C LYS A 176 -18.86 24.75 6.57
N LYS A 177 -18.57 25.67 5.65
CA LYS A 177 -17.27 25.79 5.00
C LYS A 177 -16.20 26.31 5.97
N GLN A 178 -16.51 27.36 6.74
CA GLN A 178 -15.59 27.99 7.69
C GLN A 178 -14.98 27.00 8.72
N PRO A 179 -15.74 26.11 9.38
CA PRO A 179 -15.15 25.12 10.30
C PRO A 179 -14.17 24.17 9.62
N VAL A 180 -14.41 23.78 8.36
CA VAL A 180 -13.51 22.89 7.62
C VAL A 180 -12.24 23.62 7.21
N GLU A 181 -12.34 24.86 6.73
CA GLU A 181 -11.17 25.70 6.42
C GLU A 181 -10.30 25.95 7.67
N ALA A 182 -10.94 26.20 8.82
CA ALA A 182 -10.24 26.33 10.09
C ALA A 182 -9.55 25.03 10.52
N ALA A 183 -10.20 23.88 10.33
CA ALA A 183 -9.62 22.57 10.61
C ALA A 183 -8.43 22.25 9.69
N ILE A 184 -8.52 22.58 8.39
CA ILE A 184 -7.39 22.48 7.44
C ILE A 184 -6.21 23.32 7.91
N ALA A 185 -6.44 24.57 8.26
CA ALA A 185 -5.40 25.46 8.77
C ALA A 185 -4.75 24.90 10.04
N GLY A 186 -5.55 24.37 10.96
CA GLY A 186 -5.06 23.74 12.18
C GLY A 186 -4.20 22.51 11.94
N VAL A 187 -4.54 21.65 10.96
CA VAL A 187 -3.69 20.50 10.58
C VAL A 187 -2.39 21.00 9.95
N LYS A 188 -2.44 21.95 9.02
CA LYS A 188 -1.24 22.50 8.35
C LYS A 188 -0.25 23.13 9.34
N GLU A 189 -0.74 23.79 10.39
CA GLU A 189 0.08 24.39 11.42
C GLU A 189 0.88 23.35 12.20
N VAL A 190 0.24 22.25 12.62
CA VAL A 190 0.87 21.23 13.45
C VAL A 190 1.69 20.20 12.65
N MET A 191 1.44 20.05 11.34
CA MET A 191 2.16 19.07 10.49
C MET A 191 3.68 19.31 10.43
N THR A 192 4.14 20.52 10.67
CA THR A 192 5.58 20.86 10.68
C THR A 192 6.23 20.57 12.03
N GLY A 193 5.44 20.36 13.09
CA GLY A 193 5.90 20.03 14.43
C GLY A 193 6.26 18.55 14.60
N ASP A 194 6.77 18.20 15.77
CA ASP A 194 7.20 16.82 16.11
C ASP A 194 6.25 16.14 17.12
N ASP A 195 5.08 16.72 17.35
CA ASP A 195 4.06 16.15 18.23
C ASP A 195 3.05 15.31 17.43
N LEU A 196 3.24 13.99 17.51
CA LEU A 196 2.43 13.01 16.80
C LEU A 196 0.96 13.01 17.27
N ASP A 197 0.74 13.20 18.57
CA ASP A 197 -0.60 13.16 19.15
C ASP A 197 -1.38 14.42 18.77
N GLU A 198 -0.70 15.57 18.69
CA GLU A 198 -1.31 16.82 18.24
C GLU A 198 -1.71 16.71 16.74
N ILE A 199 -0.85 16.16 15.89
CA ILE A 199 -1.17 15.95 14.46
C ILE A 199 -2.40 15.04 14.33
N LYS A 200 -2.45 13.93 15.07
CA LYS A 200 -3.60 13.01 15.06
C LYS A 200 -4.89 13.72 15.52
N ALA A 201 -4.84 14.43 16.64
CA ALA A 201 -6.00 15.14 17.18
C ALA A 201 -6.56 16.17 16.20
N LYS A 202 -5.70 16.97 15.54
CA LYS A 202 -6.13 17.94 14.52
C LYS A 202 -6.67 17.24 13.26
N THR A 203 -6.12 16.11 12.89
CA THR A 203 -6.60 15.31 11.75
C THR A 203 -7.99 14.74 12.03
N GLU A 204 -8.27 14.28 13.25
CA GLU A 204 -9.61 13.84 13.67
C GLU A 204 -10.64 14.97 13.65
N VAL A 205 -10.24 16.18 14.09
CA VAL A 205 -11.11 17.37 13.99
C VAL A 205 -11.46 17.67 12.53
N LEU A 206 -10.48 17.59 11.61
CA LEU A 206 -10.72 17.76 10.18
C LEU A 206 -11.66 16.69 9.64
N GLN A 207 -11.44 15.44 10.00
CA GLN A 207 -12.30 14.32 9.58
C GLN A 207 -13.75 14.53 10.02
N THR A 208 -13.97 14.96 11.27
CA THR A 208 -15.31 15.27 11.79
C THR A 208 -15.97 16.42 11.05
N ALA A 209 -15.21 17.47 10.73
CA ALA A 209 -15.70 18.61 9.98
C ALA A 209 -16.13 18.21 8.55
N VAL A 210 -15.34 17.37 7.88
CA VAL A 210 -15.67 16.83 6.53
C VAL A 210 -16.93 15.97 6.57
N GLN A 211 -17.12 15.12 7.59
CA GLN A 211 -18.31 14.30 7.74
C GLN A 211 -19.57 15.16 7.83
N SER A 212 -19.52 16.29 8.53
CA SER A 212 -20.68 17.21 8.64
C SER A 212 -21.11 17.82 7.29
N ILE A 213 -20.16 18.01 6.35
CA ILE A 213 -20.47 18.44 4.98
C ILE A 213 -21.07 17.28 4.17
N ALA A 214 -20.52 16.09 4.30
CA ALA A 214 -21.02 14.92 3.58
C ALA A 214 -22.49 14.62 3.94
N GLU A 215 -22.85 14.72 5.23
CA GLU A 215 -24.22 14.56 5.70
C GLU A 215 -25.17 15.62 5.10
N LEU A 216 -24.72 16.86 5.01
CA LEU A 216 -25.51 17.95 4.45
C LEU A 216 -25.76 17.76 2.95
N LEU A 217 -24.73 17.40 2.19
CA LEU A 217 -24.85 17.10 0.76
C LEU A 217 -25.76 15.89 0.50
N TYR A 218 -25.77 14.92 1.40
CA TYR A 218 -26.67 13.76 1.32
C TYR A 218 -28.13 14.14 1.57
N GLN A 219 -28.39 15.07 2.49
CA GLN A 219 -29.73 15.59 2.79
C GLN A 219 -30.25 16.46 1.64
N ASP A 220 -29.40 17.28 1.03
CA ASP A 220 -29.78 18.20 -0.06
C ASP A 220 -29.99 17.46 -1.40
N ALA A 221 -29.32 16.32 -1.62
CA ALA A 221 -29.51 15.45 -2.78
C ALA A 221 -30.85 14.68 -2.76
N GLY A 222 -31.76 15.00 -1.81
CA GLY A 222 -33.09 14.38 -1.69
C GLY A 222 -32.94 12.89 -1.47
N GLY A 223 -32.77 12.49 -0.23
CA GLY A 223 -32.49 11.11 0.19
C GLY A 223 -33.12 10.06 -0.70
N ALA A 224 -32.30 9.37 -1.47
CA ALA A 224 -32.74 8.19 -2.19
C ALA A 224 -33.24 7.20 -1.16
N GLU A 225 -34.55 6.98 -1.14
CA GLU A 225 -35.22 5.98 -0.30
C GLU A 225 -34.50 4.64 -0.48
N GLY A 226 -33.76 4.19 0.54
CA GLY A 226 -33.30 2.82 0.63
C GLY A 226 -31.80 2.56 0.90
N MET A 227 -30.97 3.56 1.15
CA MET A 227 -29.56 3.29 1.46
C MET A 227 -29.25 3.69 2.89
N ASP A 228 -28.86 2.70 3.71
CA ASP A 228 -28.47 2.87 5.11
C ASP A 228 -27.28 3.87 5.22
N PRO A 229 -27.41 4.98 5.97
CA PRO A 229 -26.35 5.99 6.12
C PRO A 229 -25.04 5.43 6.66
N THR A 230 -25.08 4.29 7.37
CA THR A 230 -23.90 3.57 7.84
C THR A 230 -23.12 2.91 6.69
N ALA A 231 -23.81 2.47 5.62
CA ALA A 231 -23.17 1.89 4.45
C ALA A 231 -22.46 2.96 3.56
N ALA A 232 -23.03 4.17 3.49
CA ALA A 232 -22.42 5.29 2.77
C ALA A 232 -21.20 5.85 3.50
N ALA A 233 -21.25 5.95 4.84
CA ALA A 233 -20.10 6.31 5.67
C ALA A 233 -18.98 5.26 5.60
N ALA A 234 -19.33 3.96 5.55
CA ALA A 234 -18.38 2.87 5.37
C ALA A 234 -17.73 2.89 3.98
N ALA A 235 -18.48 3.23 2.92
CA ALA A 235 -17.94 3.38 1.57
C ALA A 235 -17.01 4.60 1.44
N ALA A 236 -17.32 5.71 2.09
CA ALA A 236 -16.46 6.89 2.14
C ALA A 236 -15.20 6.62 2.98
N ALA A 237 -15.30 5.89 4.09
CA ALA A 237 -14.17 5.46 4.90
C ALA A 237 -13.29 4.43 4.17
N ALA A 238 -13.89 3.50 3.40
CA ALA A 238 -13.16 2.54 2.57
C ALA A 238 -12.42 3.20 1.41
N ALA A 239 -12.97 4.26 0.82
CA ALA A 239 -12.29 5.05 -0.20
C ALA A 239 -11.11 5.86 0.38
N ALA A 240 -11.18 6.26 1.65
CA ALA A 240 -10.08 6.93 2.38
C ALA A 240 -9.00 5.94 2.87
N GLN A 241 -9.35 4.66 3.06
CA GLN A 241 -8.44 3.60 3.54
C GLN A 241 -7.87 2.71 2.43
N GLY A 242 -8.05 3.05 1.16
CA GLY A 242 -7.62 2.27 0.00
C GLY A 242 -6.11 2.17 -0.24
N ALA A 243 -5.28 2.40 0.77
CA ALA A 243 -3.83 2.31 0.68
C ALA A 243 -3.15 1.34 1.67
N ASP A 244 -3.88 0.66 2.59
CA ASP A 244 -3.17 -0.11 3.60
C ASP A 244 -3.92 -1.34 4.13
N THR A 245 -4.36 -2.25 3.24
CA THR A 245 -4.78 -3.60 3.68
C THR A 245 -4.34 -4.68 2.69
N ALA A 246 -3.06 -5.00 2.72
CA ALA A 246 -2.53 -6.25 2.13
C ALA A 246 -1.44 -6.86 3.02
N ALA A 247 -1.69 -6.94 4.33
CA ALA A 247 -0.81 -7.69 5.23
C ALA A 247 -1.63 -8.20 6.41
N ASP A 248 -2.61 -9.10 6.17
CA ASP A 248 -3.02 -10.11 7.14
C ASP A 248 -4.05 -11.07 6.51
N ALA A 249 -3.56 -12.09 5.83
CA ALA A 249 -4.33 -13.28 5.49
C ALA A 249 -3.41 -14.48 5.32
N ALA A 250 -2.83 -14.93 6.43
CA ALA A 250 -2.27 -16.27 6.54
C ALA A 250 -2.34 -16.70 8.01
N GLU A 251 -3.47 -17.26 8.41
CA GLU A 251 -3.60 -18.40 9.33
C GLU A 251 -5.07 -18.57 9.71
N GLY A 252 -5.61 -19.76 9.45
CA GLY A 252 -6.93 -20.13 9.94
C GLY A 252 -7.68 -21.12 9.04
N GLU A 253 -7.11 -22.32 8.77
CA GLU A 253 -7.92 -23.48 8.40
C GLU A 253 -8.65 -23.97 9.64
N GLU A 254 -9.97 -23.88 9.65
CA GLU A 254 -10.82 -24.90 10.31
C GLU A 254 -12.22 -24.90 9.70
N SER A 255 -12.48 -26.02 9.07
CA SER A 255 -13.75 -26.75 8.88
C SER A 255 -15.07 -25.99 8.98
N ASN A 256 -15.81 -25.92 7.85
CA ASN A 256 -17.26 -26.02 7.91
C ASN A 256 -17.81 -26.73 6.65
N GLU A 257 -18.47 -27.87 6.89
CA GLU A 257 -19.15 -28.69 5.89
C GLU A 257 -20.32 -27.94 5.22
N PRO A 258 -20.56 -28.11 3.91
CA PRO A 258 -21.73 -27.53 3.28
C PRO A 258 -22.95 -28.43 3.37
N LYS A 259 -24.04 -27.87 3.81
CA LYS A 259 -25.39 -28.44 3.74
C LYS A 259 -25.83 -28.65 2.28
N GLN A 260 -26.33 -29.84 2.02
CA GLN A 260 -26.87 -30.35 0.77
C GLN A 260 -27.97 -29.46 0.17
N ALA A 261 -27.85 -29.14 -1.09
CA ALA A 261 -28.97 -28.80 -1.97
C ALA A 261 -29.04 -29.82 -3.09
N LYS A 262 -30.18 -30.51 -3.20
CA LYS A 262 -30.54 -31.54 -4.18
C LYS A 262 -30.63 -30.92 -5.57
N GLY A 263 -29.93 -31.49 -6.57
CA GLY A 263 -30.08 -31.16 -7.98
C GLY A 263 -29.53 -32.29 -8.85
N LYS A 264 -30.44 -33.06 -9.41
CA LYS A 264 -30.40 -34.00 -10.54
C LYS A 264 -29.05 -34.43 -11.13
N VAL A 265 -28.79 -35.72 -10.96
CA VAL A 265 -27.80 -36.55 -11.71
C VAL A 265 -28.27 -36.68 -13.15
N VAL A 266 -27.39 -36.40 -14.10
CA VAL A 266 -27.49 -36.84 -15.49
C VAL A 266 -26.30 -37.76 -15.73
N ASP A 267 -26.59 -39.04 -15.92
CA ASP A 267 -25.65 -40.08 -16.36
C ASP A 267 -25.17 -39.76 -17.77
N ALA A 268 -23.86 -39.69 -17.94
CA ALA A 268 -23.23 -39.73 -19.26
C ALA A 268 -22.42 -41.02 -19.35
N ASP A 269 -22.91 -41.96 -20.16
CA ASP A 269 -22.22 -43.19 -20.59
C ASP A 269 -20.97 -42.80 -21.38
N PHE A 270 -19.83 -43.37 -20.97
CA PHE A 270 -18.57 -43.31 -21.71
C PHE A 270 -18.31 -44.66 -22.33
N GLU A 271 -18.45 -44.76 -23.64
CA GLU A 271 -18.04 -45.93 -24.44
C GLU A 271 -16.53 -45.86 -24.68
N VAL A 272 -15.82 -46.91 -24.20
CA VAL A 272 -14.41 -47.14 -24.49
C VAL A 272 -14.31 -47.87 -25.85
N VAL A 273 -13.71 -47.22 -26.83
CA VAL A 273 -13.36 -47.87 -28.12
C VAL A 273 -11.91 -48.35 -28.02
N ASP A 274 -11.74 -49.66 -27.97
CA ASP A 274 -10.49 -50.35 -28.18
C ASP A 274 -10.18 -50.37 -29.69
N ASP A 275 -9.06 -49.79 -30.09
CA ASP A 275 -8.53 -49.95 -31.44
C ASP A 275 -7.19 -50.69 -31.38
N GLN A 276 -7.26 -51.99 -31.65
CA GLN A 276 -6.14 -52.79 -32.06
C GLN A 276 -5.91 -52.64 -33.56
N LYS A 277 -4.76 -52.08 -33.93
CA LYS A 277 -3.88 -52.66 -34.95
C LYS A 277 -2.58 -51.89 -35.03
#